data_ff2c2dbcb309c221136f49fadc37adbe
#
_entry.id   ff2c2dbcb309c221136f49fadc37adbe
#
_cell.length_a   1.000
_cell.length_b   1.000
_cell.length_c   1.000
_cell.angle_alpha   90.00
_cell.angle_beta   90.00
_cell.angle_gamma   90.00
#
_symmetry.space_group_name_H-M   'P 1'
#
loop_
_entity.id
_entity.type
_entity.pdbx_description
1 polymer ?
#
loop_
_entity_poly.entity_id
_entity_poly.type
_entity_poly.pdbx_seq_one_letter_code
_entity_poly.pdbx_strand_id
1 'polypeptide(L)'
;MFILFLGAPGSGKGTQGLIVAQRLGFPKIATGDILRSAMKAGTPIGKEAKRFYDAGKLVPDAVILELIKTELHKPEAQQGAIFDGFPRTAAQAELVDKTLGLRGQRLTHVLLLDVPEEELVRRLHTRAVQEHRSDDTPDTIRTRLVVYQQDTAPLVAYYAQRGIVHRVPGVGTVDAIAGEIKRKLGR
;
A
#
# COMPACT_ATOMS: atom_id res chain seq x y z
N MET A 1 12.33 -3.39 11.43
CA MET A 1 11.42 -4.34 10.70
C MET A 1 10.65 -3.56 9.64
N PHE A 2 10.68 -3.99 8.38
CA PHE A 2 9.92 -3.35 7.30
C PHE A 2 8.87 -4.32 6.76
N ILE A 3 7.62 -3.89 6.75
CA ILE A 3 6.46 -4.71 6.37
C ILE A 3 5.75 -4.06 5.18
N LEU A 4 5.47 -4.84 4.15
CA LEU A 4 4.70 -4.40 2.99
C LEU A 4 3.29 -5.00 3.03
N PHE A 5 2.27 -4.18 2.87
CA PHE A 5 0.91 -4.62 2.61
C PHE A 5 0.65 -4.67 1.10
N LEU A 6 0.36 -5.85 0.58
CA LEU A 6 -0.13 -6.08 -0.78
C LEU A 6 -1.62 -6.47 -0.77
N GLY A 7 -2.26 -6.29 -1.89
CA GLY A 7 -3.67 -6.62 -2.11
C GLY A 7 -4.35 -5.56 -2.98
N ALA A 8 -5.46 -5.93 -3.60
CA ALA A 8 -6.21 -5.07 -4.50
C ALA A 8 -6.77 -3.82 -3.79
N PRO A 9 -7.13 -2.77 -4.53
CA PRO A 9 -7.92 -1.66 -3.99
C PRO A 9 -9.16 -2.21 -3.25
N GLY A 10 -9.48 -1.66 -2.08
CA GLY A 10 -10.60 -2.14 -1.25
C GLY A 10 -10.30 -3.34 -0.34
N SER A 11 -9.10 -3.95 -0.41
CA SER A 11 -8.78 -5.14 0.41
C SER A 11 -8.58 -4.89 1.91
N GLY A 12 -8.55 -3.63 2.38
CA GLY A 12 -8.40 -3.29 3.80
C GLY A 12 -6.96 -3.01 4.25
N LYS A 13 -5.99 -2.88 3.32
CA LYS A 13 -4.58 -2.56 3.64
C LYS A 13 -4.42 -1.35 4.55
N GLY A 14 -5.14 -0.27 4.24
CA GLY A 14 -5.06 0.98 5.02
C GLY A 14 -5.43 0.79 6.48
N THR A 15 -6.54 0.09 6.73
CA THR A 15 -7.04 -0.22 8.07
C THR A 15 -6.09 -1.14 8.82
N GLN A 16 -5.72 -2.26 8.22
CA GLN A 16 -4.83 -3.24 8.84
C GLN A 16 -3.41 -2.70 9.01
N GLY A 17 -2.92 -1.93 8.03
CA GLY A 17 -1.62 -1.27 8.11
C GLY A 17 -1.54 -0.27 9.26
N LEU A 18 -2.62 0.47 9.53
CA LEU A 18 -2.68 1.37 10.68
C LEU A 18 -2.64 0.62 12.02
N ILE A 19 -3.41 -0.46 12.14
CA ILE A 19 -3.42 -1.30 13.34
C ILE A 19 -2.04 -1.89 13.62
N VAL A 20 -1.38 -2.43 12.58
CA VAL A 20 -0.03 -2.99 12.71
C VAL A 20 0.99 -1.90 13.06
N ALA A 21 0.92 -0.73 12.42
CA ALA A 21 1.78 0.40 12.70
C ALA A 21 1.70 0.83 14.18
N GLN A 22 0.49 0.99 14.70
CA GLN A 22 0.24 1.35 16.10
C GLN A 22 0.78 0.28 17.07
N ARG A 23 0.53 -1.00 16.77
CA ARG A 23 0.98 -2.11 17.64
C ARG A 23 2.49 -2.27 17.69
N LEU A 24 3.17 -1.98 16.58
CA LEU A 24 4.63 -2.15 16.47
C LEU A 24 5.41 -0.87 16.79
N GLY A 25 4.74 0.27 16.91
CA GLY A 25 5.38 1.57 17.10
C GLY A 25 6.16 2.05 15.86
N PHE A 26 5.77 1.59 14.65
CA PHE A 26 6.40 2.00 13.39
C PHE A 26 5.53 2.96 12.61
N PRO A 27 6.11 3.90 11.84
CA PRO A 27 5.34 4.76 10.97
C PRO A 27 4.70 3.96 9.84
N LYS A 28 3.46 4.36 9.46
CA LYS A 28 2.81 3.88 8.24
C LYS A 28 3.12 4.85 7.10
N ILE A 29 3.82 4.36 6.09
CA ILE A 29 4.12 5.10 4.85
C ILE A 29 3.06 4.69 3.81
N ALA A 30 2.02 5.49 3.70
CA ALA A 30 0.89 5.27 2.79
C ALA A 30 0.91 6.29 1.65
N THR A 31 1.40 5.88 0.47
CA THR A 31 1.53 6.79 -0.68
C THR A 31 0.20 7.44 -1.08
N GLY A 32 -0.91 6.72 -0.99
CA GLY A 32 -2.23 7.28 -1.26
C GLY A 32 -2.61 8.41 -0.31
N ASP A 33 -2.28 8.29 0.98
CA ASP A 33 -2.57 9.31 1.99
C ASP A 33 -1.68 10.55 1.77
N ILE A 34 -0.39 10.33 1.49
CA ILE A 34 0.57 11.40 1.20
C ILE A 34 0.14 12.20 -0.03
N LEU A 35 -0.22 11.51 -1.12
CA LEU A 35 -0.68 12.15 -2.35
C LEU A 35 -1.98 12.92 -2.15
N ARG A 36 -2.96 12.37 -1.42
CA ARG A 36 -4.20 13.09 -1.11
C ARG A 36 -3.94 14.35 -0.30
N SER A 37 -3.07 14.28 0.69
CA SER A 37 -2.67 15.45 1.49
C SER A 37 -1.98 16.50 0.61
N ALA A 38 -1.08 16.08 -0.28
CA ALA A 38 -0.39 16.97 -1.22
C ALA A 38 -1.37 17.64 -2.21
N MET A 39 -2.34 16.89 -2.73
CA MET A 39 -3.38 17.41 -3.61
C MET A 39 -4.27 18.44 -2.88
N LYS A 40 -4.68 18.13 -1.65
CA LYS A 40 -5.48 19.03 -0.82
C LYS A 40 -4.74 20.34 -0.49
N ALA A 41 -3.45 20.24 -0.23
CA ALA A 41 -2.58 21.39 0.02
C ALA A 41 -2.17 22.16 -1.25
N GLY A 42 -2.51 21.66 -2.45
CA GLY A 42 -2.20 22.31 -3.73
C GLY A 42 -0.71 22.37 -4.05
N THR A 43 0.11 21.49 -3.47
CA THR A 43 1.55 21.46 -3.74
C THR A 43 1.87 21.10 -5.20
N PRO A 44 3.06 21.43 -5.72
CA PRO A 44 3.47 21.05 -7.08
C PRO A 44 3.31 19.55 -7.35
N ILE A 45 3.77 18.71 -6.44
CA ILE A 45 3.60 17.25 -6.51
C ILE A 45 2.14 16.84 -6.49
N GLY A 46 1.31 17.47 -5.64
CA GLY A 46 -0.11 17.19 -5.57
C GLY A 46 -0.85 17.55 -6.87
N LYS A 47 -0.51 18.68 -7.49
CA LYS A 47 -1.06 19.08 -8.79
C LYS A 47 -0.68 18.11 -9.90
N GLU A 48 0.57 17.67 -9.94
CA GLU A 48 1.05 16.69 -10.91
C GLU A 48 0.38 15.33 -10.71
N ALA A 49 0.28 14.85 -9.48
CA ALA A 49 -0.29 13.55 -9.16
C ALA A 49 -1.80 13.47 -9.44
N LYS A 50 -2.53 14.59 -9.34
CA LYS A 50 -3.99 14.64 -9.40
C LYS A 50 -4.55 14.00 -10.69
N ARG A 51 -3.98 14.27 -11.85
CA ARG A 51 -4.44 13.74 -13.13
C ARG A 51 -4.37 12.20 -13.21
N PHE A 52 -3.35 11.60 -12.59
CA PHE A 52 -3.21 10.15 -12.53
C PHE A 52 -4.16 9.55 -11.49
N TYR A 53 -4.25 10.21 -10.34
CA TYR A 53 -5.08 9.78 -9.23
C TYR A 53 -6.57 9.74 -9.61
N ASP A 54 -7.08 10.81 -10.22
CA ASP A 54 -8.48 10.91 -10.65
C ASP A 54 -8.81 9.91 -11.79
N ALA A 55 -7.81 9.53 -12.59
CA ALA A 55 -7.95 8.51 -13.64
C ALA A 55 -7.78 7.07 -13.12
N GLY A 56 -7.50 6.87 -11.83
CA GLY A 56 -7.24 5.55 -11.25
C GLY A 56 -5.92 4.91 -11.70
N LYS A 57 -5.03 5.68 -12.33
CA LYS A 57 -3.72 5.26 -12.84
C LYS A 57 -2.63 5.42 -11.78
N LEU A 58 -1.49 4.77 -11.98
CA LEU A 58 -0.32 4.98 -11.13
C LEU A 58 0.29 6.35 -11.43
N VAL A 59 0.67 7.05 -10.36
CA VAL A 59 1.52 8.26 -10.45
C VAL A 59 2.92 7.81 -10.89
N PRO A 60 3.62 8.56 -11.75
CA PRO A 60 4.94 8.19 -12.25
C PRO A 60 5.92 7.83 -11.13
N ASP A 61 6.71 6.78 -11.35
CA ASP A 61 7.64 6.24 -10.35
C ASP A 61 8.58 7.30 -9.79
N ALA A 62 9.10 8.20 -10.61
CA ALA A 62 9.99 9.28 -10.17
C ALA A 62 9.38 10.12 -9.04
N VAL A 63 8.09 10.47 -9.15
CA VAL A 63 7.37 11.27 -8.14
C VAL A 63 7.19 10.46 -6.85
N ILE A 64 6.78 9.21 -6.99
CA ILE A 64 6.57 8.31 -5.83
C ILE A 64 7.90 8.06 -5.10
N LEU A 65 8.99 7.88 -5.85
CA LEU A 65 10.31 7.61 -5.29
C LEU A 65 10.83 8.75 -4.41
N GLU A 66 10.65 9.99 -4.84
CA GLU A 66 11.07 11.16 -4.03
C GLU A 66 10.24 11.25 -2.72
N LEU A 67 8.94 10.98 -2.80
CA LEU A 67 8.10 10.92 -1.59
C LEU A 67 8.57 9.84 -0.63
N ILE A 68 8.85 8.63 -1.13
CA ILE A 68 9.28 7.50 -0.29
C ILE A 68 10.66 7.74 0.30
N LYS A 69 11.61 8.29 -0.46
CA LYS A 69 12.92 8.66 0.07
C LYS A 69 12.78 9.64 1.24
N THR A 70 11.97 10.66 1.08
CA THR A 70 11.70 11.65 2.13
C THR A 70 11.14 10.97 3.39
N GLU A 71 10.15 10.11 3.25
CA GLU A 71 9.56 9.40 4.39
C GLU A 71 10.56 8.45 5.07
N LEU A 72 11.35 7.72 4.30
CA LEU A 72 12.35 6.80 4.85
C LEU A 72 13.52 7.52 5.56
N HIS A 73 13.79 8.80 5.25
CA HIS A 73 14.84 9.56 5.93
C HIS A 73 14.41 10.11 7.30
N LYS A 74 13.11 10.08 7.61
CA LYS A 74 12.62 10.52 8.92
C LYS A 74 13.16 9.62 10.05
N PRO A 75 13.50 10.17 11.21
CA PRO A 75 14.04 9.41 12.34
C PRO A 75 13.18 8.21 12.76
N GLU A 76 11.86 8.38 12.76
CA GLU A 76 10.90 7.34 13.13
C GLU A 76 10.88 6.14 12.17
N ALA A 77 11.31 6.31 10.92
CA ALA A 77 11.39 5.25 9.93
C ALA A 77 12.73 4.49 9.91
N GLN A 78 13.68 4.87 10.77
CA GLN A 78 15.03 4.29 10.76
C GLN A 78 15.04 2.81 11.18
N GLN A 79 14.19 2.41 12.11
CA GLN A 79 14.16 1.03 12.61
C GLN A 79 13.09 0.14 11.99
N GLY A 80 12.15 0.74 11.26
CA GLY A 80 11.07 0.03 10.61
C GLY A 80 10.01 0.95 10.05
N ALA A 81 9.20 0.40 9.14
CA ALA A 81 8.04 1.08 8.58
C ALA A 81 7.03 0.07 8.04
N ILE A 82 5.78 0.52 7.95
CA ILE A 82 4.70 -0.21 7.29
C ILE A 82 4.41 0.48 5.96
N PHE A 83 4.66 -0.23 4.85
CA PHE A 83 4.35 0.27 3.51
C PHE A 83 2.92 -0.09 3.10
N ASP A 84 2.15 0.91 2.70
CA ASP A 84 0.79 0.76 2.17
C ASP A 84 0.67 1.50 0.83
N GLY A 85 0.34 0.74 -0.22
CA GLY A 85 0.21 1.27 -1.57
C GLY A 85 1.54 1.61 -2.28
N PHE A 86 2.65 1.09 -1.80
CA PHE A 86 3.97 1.14 -2.39
C PHE A 86 4.85 0.01 -1.83
N PRO A 87 5.65 -0.70 -2.65
CA PRO A 87 5.74 -0.60 -4.12
C PRO A 87 4.49 -1.15 -4.83
N ARG A 88 4.26 -0.69 -6.06
CA ARG A 88 3.19 -1.17 -6.96
C ARG A 88 3.71 -1.69 -8.29
N THR A 89 4.96 -1.44 -8.63
CA THR A 89 5.62 -1.95 -9.85
C THR A 89 6.92 -2.65 -9.48
N ALA A 90 7.43 -3.50 -10.40
CA ALA A 90 8.72 -4.18 -10.21
C ALA A 90 9.86 -3.18 -9.99
N ALA A 91 9.90 -2.10 -10.78
CA ALA A 91 10.91 -1.05 -10.64
C ALA A 91 10.88 -0.38 -9.26
N GLN A 92 9.68 -0.14 -8.72
CA GLN A 92 9.52 0.37 -7.36
C GLN A 92 9.99 -0.64 -6.31
N ALA A 93 9.72 -1.94 -6.51
CA ALA A 93 10.14 -3.00 -5.59
C ALA A 93 11.68 -3.11 -5.53
N GLU A 94 12.35 -3.11 -6.68
CA GLU A 94 13.80 -3.10 -6.77
C GLU A 94 14.42 -1.90 -6.05
N LEU A 95 13.79 -0.73 -6.18
CA LEU A 95 14.27 0.47 -5.50
C LEU A 95 14.10 0.38 -3.98
N VAL A 96 12.97 -0.13 -3.47
CA VAL A 96 12.80 -0.39 -2.03
C VAL A 96 13.93 -1.26 -1.54
N ASP A 97 14.17 -2.38 -2.22
CA ASP A 97 15.21 -3.32 -1.86
C ASP A 97 16.61 -2.68 -1.86
N LYS A 98 16.91 -1.90 -2.90
CA LYS A 98 18.18 -1.15 -2.99
C LYS A 98 18.30 -0.13 -1.86
N THR A 99 17.24 0.65 -1.62
CA THR A 99 17.27 1.73 -0.61
C THR A 99 17.44 1.16 0.80
N LEU A 100 16.74 0.08 1.13
CA LEU A 100 16.89 -0.59 2.41
C LEU A 100 18.24 -1.31 2.50
N GLY A 101 18.70 -1.93 1.41
CA GLY A 101 19.98 -2.63 1.35
C GLY A 101 21.18 -1.73 1.62
N LEU A 102 21.17 -0.47 1.15
CA LEU A 102 22.19 0.53 1.45
C LEU A 102 22.31 0.85 2.95
N ARG A 103 21.29 0.50 3.75
CA ARG A 103 21.25 0.66 5.20
C ARG A 103 21.46 -0.67 5.95
N GLY A 104 21.82 -1.74 5.25
CA GLY A 104 21.87 -3.09 5.83
C GLY A 104 20.50 -3.63 6.26
N GLN A 105 19.42 -3.07 5.72
CA GLN A 105 18.03 -3.41 6.05
C GLN A 105 17.35 -4.11 4.88
N ARG A 106 16.20 -4.74 5.14
CA ARG A 106 15.39 -5.41 4.12
C ARG A 106 13.92 -5.47 4.50
N LEU A 107 13.05 -5.68 3.53
CA LEU A 107 11.69 -6.12 3.80
C LEU A 107 11.73 -7.47 4.51
N THR A 108 10.99 -7.58 5.61
CA THR A 108 10.93 -8.78 6.43
C THR A 108 9.65 -9.58 6.23
N HIS A 109 8.55 -8.89 5.90
CA HIS A 109 7.24 -9.50 5.70
C HIS A 109 6.49 -8.78 4.59
N VAL A 110 5.80 -9.55 3.77
CA VAL A 110 4.82 -9.06 2.80
C VAL A 110 3.47 -9.69 3.16
N LEU A 111 2.54 -8.88 3.60
CA LEU A 111 1.19 -9.28 3.99
C LEU A 111 0.24 -9.09 2.81
N LEU A 112 -0.12 -10.17 2.13
CA LEU A 112 -1.07 -10.15 1.03
C LEU A 112 -2.48 -10.33 1.56
N LEU A 113 -3.30 -9.27 1.53
CA LEU A 113 -4.72 -9.36 1.85
C LEU A 113 -5.49 -9.90 0.64
N ASP A 114 -6.00 -11.11 0.81
CA ASP A 114 -6.73 -11.86 -0.23
C ASP A 114 -8.23 -11.67 -0.04
N VAL A 115 -8.88 -11.03 -1.03
CA VAL A 115 -10.31 -10.66 -0.97
C VAL A 115 -10.92 -10.92 -2.35
N PRO A 116 -12.07 -11.60 -2.43
CA PRO A 116 -12.81 -11.81 -3.68
C PRO A 116 -13.19 -10.49 -4.35
N GLU A 117 -13.19 -10.47 -5.69
CA GLU A 117 -13.42 -9.25 -6.47
C GLU A 117 -14.78 -8.59 -6.17
N GLU A 118 -15.84 -9.39 -6.03
CA GLU A 118 -17.18 -8.89 -5.68
C GLU A 118 -17.18 -8.10 -4.37
N GLU A 119 -16.47 -8.61 -3.37
CA GLU A 119 -16.33 -7.94 -2.07
C GLU A 119 -15.48 -6.67 -2.18
N LEU A 120 -14.45 -6.67 -3.02
CA LEU A 120 -13.64 -5.48 -3.29
C LEU A 120 -14.50 -4.36 -3.89
N VAL A 121 -15.28 -4.68 -4.91
CA VAL A 121 -16.19 -3.72 -5.58
C VAL A 121 -17.21 -3.18 -4.58
N ARG A 122 -17.84 -4.05 -3.80
CA ARG A 122 -18.80 -3.65 -2.75
C ARG A 122 -18.16 -2.66 -1.76
N ARG A 123 -16.95 -2.96 -1.26
CA ARG A 123 -16.22 -2.10 -0.31
C ARG A 123 -15.86 -0.75 -0.92
N LEU A 124 -15.42 -0.75 -2.17
CA LEU A 124 -15.04 0.47 -2.86
C LEU A 124 -16.25 1.39 -3.09
N HIS A 125 -17.40 0.84 -3.46
CA HIS A 125 -18.65 1.60 -3.55
C HIS A 125 -19.07 2.19 -2.20
N THR A 126 -19.01 1.41 -1.13
CA THR A 126 -19.32 1.92 0.22
C THR A 126 -18.39 3.06 0.61
N ARG A 127 -17.09 2.92 0.34
CA ARG A 127 -16.09 3.95 0.63
C ARG A 127 -16.28 5.20 -0.20
N ALA A 128 -16.67 5.07 -1.47
CA ALA A 128 -16.98 6.22 -2.34
C ALA A 128 -18.04 7.13 -1.71
N VAL A 129 -19.09 6.53 -1.14
CA VAL A 129 -20.16 7.27 -0.47
C VAL A 129 -19.69 7.89 0.85
N GLN A 130 -18.91 7.15 1.64
CA GLN A 130 -18.50 7.60 2.98
C GLN A 130 -17.37 8.63 2.97
N GLU A 131 -16.39 8.47 2.07
CA GLU A 131 -15.18 9.29 2.06
C GLU A 131 -15.17 10.32 0.92
N HIS A 132 -16.20 10.36 0.05
CA HIS A 132 -16.30 11.27 -1.10
C HIS A 132 -15.03 11.30 -1.97
N ARG A 133 -14.47 10.12 -2.25
CA ARG A 133 -13.20 9.99 -2.97
C ARG A 133 -13.41 10.07 -4.48
N SER A 134 -12.65 10.94 -5.15
CA SER A 134 -12.68 11.07 -6.61
C SER A 134 -12.16 9.85 -7.35
N ASP A 135 -11.32 9.03 -6.69
CA ASP A 135 -10.74 7.80 -7.25
C ASP A 135 -11.60 6.53 -7.02
N ASP A 136 -12.83 6.67 -6.55
CA ASP A 136 -13.75 5.55 -6.31
C ASP A 136 -15.06 5.66 -7.13
N THR A 137 -15.01 6.30 -8.31
CA THR A 137 -16.11 6.19 -9.30
C THR A 137 -16.12 4.79 -9.92
N PRO A 138 -17.26 4.31 -10.47
CA PRO A 138 -17.32 2.98 -11.09
C PRO A 138 -16.23 2.73 -12.14
N ASP A 139 -15.94 3.72 -12.99
CA ASP A 139 -14.92 3.61 -14.03
C ASP A 139 -13.49 3.61 -13.46
N THR A 140 -13.23 4.46 -12.45
CA THR A 140 -11.93 4.45 -11.79
C THR A 140 -11.70 3.19 -10.98
N ILE A 141 -12.73 2.62 -10.35
CA ILE A 141 -12.64 1.31 -9.67
C ILE A 141 -12.20 0.23 -10.65
N ARG A 142 -12.85 0.13 -11.84
CA ARG A 142 -12.45 -0.85 -12.87
C ARG A 142 -11.00 -0.64 -13.31
N THR A 143 -10.62 0.60 -13.63
CA THR A 143 -9.25 0.93 -14.02
C THR A 143 -8.25 0.51 -12.94
N ARG A 144 -8.52 0.80 -11.67
CA ARG A 144 -7.64 0.45 -10.54
C ARG A 144 -7.49 -1.04 -10.33
N LEU A 145 -8.55 -1.83 -10.56
CA LEU A 145 -8.47 -3.30 -10.47
C LEU A 145 -7.62 -3.86 -11.62
N VAL A 146 -7.79 -3.36 -12.86
CA VAL A 146 -6.96 -3.74 -14.01
C VAL A 146 -5.49 -3.39 -13.76
N VAL A 147 -5.19 -2.14 -13.36
CA VAL A 147 -3.83 -1.68 -13.03
C VAL A 147 -3.21 -2.54 -11.91
N TYR A 148 -4.00 -2.89 -10.89
CA TYR A 148 -3.51 -3.78 -9.83
C TYR A 148 -3.11 -5.15 -10.39
N GLN A 149 -3.94 -5.76 -11.22
CA GLN A 149 -3.65 -7.08 -11.81
C GLN A 149 -2.42 -7.06 -12.71
N GLN A 150 -2.26 -6.00 -13.50
CA GLN A 150 -1.16 -5.88 -14.45
C GLN A 150 0.17 -5.53 -13.79
N ASP A 151 0.17 -4.56 -12.88
CA ASP A 151 1.41 -3.95 -12.40
C ASP A 151 1.80 -4.40 -10.98
N THR A 152 0.79 -4.65 -10.10
CA THR A 152 1.04 -4.88 -8.67
C THR A 152 0.94 -6.35 -8.28
N ALA A 153 -0.01 -7.11 -8.81
CA ALA A 153 -0.16 -8.53 -8.50
C ALA A 153 1.12 -9.35 -8.79
N PRO A 154 1.91 -9.07 -9.84
CA PRO A 154 3.18 -9.75 -10.08
C PRO A 154 4.21 -9.63 -8.94
N LEU A 155 4.11 -8.61 -8.10
CA LEU A 155 5.00 -8.45 -6.93
C LEU A 155 4.86 -9.59 -5.92
N VAL A 156 3.72 -10.27 -5.90
CA VAL A 156 3.53 -11.47 -5.06
C VAL A 156 4.56 -12.53 -5.41
N ALA A 157 4.74 -12.83 -6.72
CA ALA A 157 5.75 -13.78 -7.18
C ALA A 157 7.18 -13.27 -6.93
N TYR A 158 7.43 -11.97 -7.15
CA TYR A 158 8.72 -11.34 -6.88
C TYR A 158 9.18 -11.53 -5.42
N TYR A 159 8.29 -11.34 -4.46
CA TYR A 159 8.62 -11.50 -3.04
C TYR A 159 8.48 -12.95 -2.53
N ALA A 160 7.68 -13.79 -3.19
CA ALA A 160 7.52 -15.20 -2.80
C ALA A 160 8.83 -15.99 -2.90
N GLN A 161 9.69 -15.65 -3.86
CA GLN A 161 11.01 -16.25 -4.01
C GLN A 161 11.92 -16.06 -2.77
N ARG A 162 11.59 -15.08 -1.93
CA ARG A 162 12.34 -14.77 -0.69
C ARG A 162 11.71 -15.39 0.56
N GLY A 163 10.60 -16.11 0.42
CA GLY A 163 9.91 -16.76 1.55
C GLY A 163 9.26 -15.79 2.55
N ILE A 164 9.03 -14.52 2.17
CA ILE A 164 8.52 -13.48 3.07
C ILE A 164 7.05 -13.12 2.85
N VAL A 165 6.37 -13.79 1.91
CA VAL A 165 4.96 -13.54 1.60
C VAL A 165 4.04 -14.35 2.50
N HIS A 166 3.15 -13.67 3.20
CA HIS A 166 2.11 -14.27 4.04
C HIS A 166 0.74 -13.90 3.49
N ARG A 167 -0.02 -14.89 3.02
CA ARG A 167 -1.41 -14.69 2.63
C ARG A 167 -2.29 -14.58 3.86
N VAL A 168 -3.17 -13.59 3.87
CA VAL A 168 -4.12 -13.29 4.94
C VAL A 168 -5.51 -13.18 4.32
N PRO A 169 -6.49 -14.01 4.71
CA PRO A 169 -7.87 -13.81 4.29
C PRO A 169 -8.36 -12.42 4.71
N GLY A 170 -8.74 -11.62 3.71
CA GLY A 170 -9.16 -10.23 3.95
C GLY A 170 -10.67 -10.07 4.13
N VAL A 171 -11.42 -11.18 4.32
CA VAL A 171 -12.86 -11.19 4.58
C VAL A 171 -13.12 -11.56 6.05
N GLY A 172 -13.98 -10.79 6.71
CA GLY A 172 -14.27 -10.96 8.13
C GLY A 172 -14.26 -9.64 8.88
N THR A 173 -14.27 -9.71 10.22
CA THR A 173 -14.15 -8.52 11.06
C THR A 173 -12.73 -7.96 11.04
N VAL A 174 -12.59 -6.67 11.28
CA VAL A 174 -11.28 -6.00 11.35
C VAL A 174 -10.37 -6.68 12.36
N ASP A 175 -10.91 -7.06 13.53
CA ASP A 175 -10.15 -7.69 14.62
C ASP A 175 -9.73 -9.12 14.29
N ALA A 176 -10.57 -9.90 13.60
CA ALA A 176 -10.22 -11.25 13.16
C ALA A 176 -9.03 -11.22 12.18
N ILE A 177 -9.09 -10.30 11.19
CA ILE A 177 -7.99 -10.10 10.23
C ILE A 177 -6.72 -9.63 10.93
N ALA A 178 -6.83 -8.69 11.88
CA ALA A 178 -5.70 -8.20 12.66
C ALA A 178 -5.07 -9.31 13.53
N GLY A 179 -5.89 -10.22 14.07
CA GLY A 179 -5.44 -11.40 14.79
C GLY A 179 -4.65 -12.38 13.90
N GLU A 180 -5.13 -12.61 12.67
CA GLU A 180 -4.43 -13.43 11.69
C GLU A 180 -3.07 -12.81 11.31
N ILE A 181 -3.06 -11.50 11.05
CA ILE A 181 -1.81 -10.77 10.75
C ILE A 181 -0.82 -10.91 11.91
N LYS A 182 -1.27 -10.73 13.16
CA LYS A 182 -0.43 -10.90 14.34
C LYS A 182 0.24 -12.28 14.37
N ARG A 183 -0.52 -13.37 14.11
CA ARG A 183 0.02 -14.74 14.04
C ARG A 183 1.07 -14.88 12.93
N LYS A 184 0.84 -14.30 11.73
CA LYS A 184 1.79 -14.34 10.61
C LYS A 184 3.07 -13.56 10.88
N LEU A 185 3.02 -12.55 11.74
CA LEU A 185 4.20 -11.79 12.16
C LEU A 185 4.98 -12.46 13.33
N GLY A 186 4.50 -13.60 13.84
CA GLY A 186 5.13 -14.31 14.95
C GLY A 186 5.03 -13.58 16.30
N ARG A 187 3.94 -12.83 16.48
CA ARG A 187 3.77 -11.94 17.65
C ARG A 187 2.45 -12.17 18.36
#